data_c2309f8f2a1ba4271fd21a2312b4ee6d
#
_entry.id   c2309f8f2a1ba4271fd21a2312b4ee6d
#
_cell.length_a   1.000
_cell.length_b   1.000
_cell.length_c   1.000
_cell.angle_alpha   90.00
_cell.angle_beta   90.00
_cell.angle_gamma   90.00
#
_symmetry.space_group_name_H-M   'P 1'
#
loop_
_entity.id
_entity.type
_entity.pdbx_description
1 polymer ?
#
loop_
_entity_poly.entity_id
_entity_poly.type
_entity_poly.pdbx_seq_one_letter_code
_entity_poly.pdbx_strand_id
1 'polypeptide(L)'
;MCIRDSITTIRASMGMYLCCKAIHEQTDVRVLMTGEISDELFGYKYTDFAPSPEAFQQEAKKRVDELYMYDVLRADRCIAVNSIEARVPFGDLDFVKYVMSIDPKLKVNSYHMGKYLLREAFAADRILPEDILWRQKAAFSDAVGHSMVDDLKEYAESLYTDEEYEEKRKQYSFATPFTK
;
A
#
# COMPACT_ATOMS: atom_id res chain seq x y z
N MET A 1 5.29 -16.49 -2.49
CA MET A 1 4.70 -15.53 -3.45
C MET A 1 3.83 -16.28 -4.44
N CYS A 2 2.68 -15.74 -4.78
CA CYS A 2 1.82 -16.32 -5.81
C CYS A 2 2.35 -15.97 -7.20
N ILE A 3 2.31 -16.90 -8.15
CA ILE A 3 2.70 -16.70 -9.54
C ILE A 3 1.95 -15.54 -10.24
N ARG A 4 0.87 -15.06 -9.61
CA ARG A 4 0.04 -13.93 -10.08
C ARG A 4 0.33 -12.61 -9.38
N ASP A 5 1.31 -12.56 -8.48
CA ASP A 5 1.66 -11.30 -7.80
C ASP A 5 2.29 -10.34 -8.83
N SER A 6 1.85 -9.09 -8.78
CA SER A 6 2.44 -8.04 -9.62
C SER A 6 3.81 -7.63 -9.08
N ILE A 7 4.64 -7.04 -9.94
CA ILE A 7 5.93 -6.47 -9.52
C ILE A 7 5.77 -5.43 -8.41
N THR A 8 4.68 -4.68 -8.42
CA THR A 8 4.37 -3.70 -7.37
C THR A 8 4.13 -4.39 -6.03
N THR A 9 3.36 -5.48 -6.01
CA THR A 9 3.11 -6.28 -4.82
C THR A 9 4.40 -6.87 -4.27
N ILE A 10 5.26 -7.41 -5.15
CA ILE A 10 6.55 -8.01 -4.76
C ILE A 10 7.45 -6.95 -4.11
N ARG A 11 7.65 -5.81 -4.75
CA ARG A 11 8.48 -4.72 -4.23
C ARG A 11 8.00 -4.22 -2.86
N ALA A 12 6.70 -4.00 -2.72
CA ALA A 12 6.12 -3.56 -1.46
C ALA A 12 6.22 -4.63 -0.35
N SER A 13 6.17 -5.92 -0.74
CA SER A 13 6.33 -7.03 0.20
C SER A 13 7.74 -7.15 0.76
N MET A 14 8.77 -6.90 -0.04
CA MET A 14 10.17 -7.08 0.39
C MET A 14 10.50 -6.24 1.62
N GLY A 15 10.27 -4.93 1.56
CA GLY A 15 10.57 -4.04 2.67
C GLY A 15 9.73 -4.37 3.92
N MET A 16 8.44 -4.65 3.74
CA MET A 16 7.56 -5.02 4.85
C MET A 16 7.99 -6.34 5.50
N TYR A 17 8.29 -7.36 4.70
CA TYR A 17 8.78 -8.64 5.19
C TYR A 17 10.07 -8.50 5.99
N LEU A 18 11.07 -7.78 5.46
CA LEU A 18 12.37 -7.58 6.13
C LEU A 18 12.21 -6.79 7.43
N CYS A 19 11.36 -5.78 7.45
CA CYS A 19 11.04 -5.02 8.66
C CYS A 19 10.41 -5.93 9.73
N CYS A 20 9.39 -6.69 9.38
CA CYS A 20 8.73 -7.63 10.29
C CYS A 20 9.70 -8.72 10.79
N LYS A 21 10.57 -9.22 9.90
CA LYS A 21 11.60 -10.18 10.28
C LYS A 21 12.56 -9.58 11.32
N ALA A 22 13.06 -8.39 11.08
CA ALA A 22 13.94 -7.71 12.02
C ALA A 22 13.27 -7.45 13.38
N ILE A 23 11.99 -7.05 13.39
CA ILE A 23 11.22 -6.87 14.63
C ILE A 23 11.13 -8.20 15.38
N HIS A 24 10.78 -9.28 14.70
CA HIS A 24 10.66 -10.61 15.31
C HIS A 24 11.98 -11.10 15.91
N GLU A 25 13.09 -10.92 15.17
CA GLU A 25 14.41 -11.43 15.56
C GLU A 25 15.09 -10.58 16.64
N GLN A 26 14.81 -9.27 16.68
CA GLN A 26 15.55 -8.31 17.52
C GLN A 26 14.74 -7.79 18.70
N THR A 27 13.44 -8.13 18.79
CA THR A 27 12.56 -7.63 19.85
C THR A 27 11.56 -8.71 20.32
N ASP A 28 10.93 -8.45 21.47
CA ASP A 28 9.81 -9.25 21.97
C ASP A 28 8.43 -8.79 21.45
N VAL A 29 8.40 -7.85 20.52
CA VAL A 29 7.16 -7.37 19.92
C VAL A 29 6.50 -8.45 19.09
N ARG A 30 5.21 -8.71 19.36
CA ARG A 30 4.41 -9.72 18.64
C ARG A 30 3.13 -9.14 18.07
N VAL A 31 2.84 -7.87 18.30
CA VAL A 31 1.68 -7.16 17.77
C VAL A 31 2.14 -5.85 17.16
N LEU A 32 1.69 -5.57 15.93
CA LEU A 32 1.94 -4.31 15.24
C LEU A 32 0.64 -3.60 14.92
N MET A 33 0.58 -2.30 15.18
CA MET A 33 -0.45 -1.43 14.64
C MET A 33 -0.04 -0.93 13.26
N THR A 34 -0.93 -1.06 12.28
CA THR A 34 -0.65 -0.67 10.88
C THR A 34 -1.61 0.40 10.40
N GLY A 35 -1.19 1.17 9.40
CA GLY A 35 -2.00 2.17 8.73
C GLY A 35 -2.81 1.64 7.53
N GLU A 36 -2.90 0.33 7.37
CA GLU A 36 -3.67 -0.28 6.28
C GLU A 36 -5.14 0.15 6.31
N ILE A 37 -5.80 0.11 5.17
CA ILE A 37 -7.21 0.51 4.95
C ILE A 37 -7.42 2.03 4.91
N SER A 38 -6.50 2.82 5.44
CA SER A 38 -6.63 4.29 5.40
C SER A 38 -6.62 4.86 3.98
N ASP A 39 -5.96 4.20 3.03
CA ASP A 39 -5.92 4.63 1.63
C ASP A 39 -7.28 4.38 0.94
N GLU A 40 -7.94 3.28 1.24
CA GLU A 40 -9.25 2.91 0.72
C GLU A 40 -10.35 3.84 1.24
N LEU A 41 -10.26 4.24 2.51
CA LEU A 41 -11.26 5.10 3.15
C LEU A 41 -11.13 6.58 2.78
N PHE A 42 -9.90 7.11 2.71
CA PHE A 42 -9.63 8.54 2.58
C PHE A 42 -9.02 8.96 1.24
N GLY A 43 -8.77 8.00 0.36
CA GLY A 43 -8.23 8.24 -0.97
C GLY A 43 -6.70 8.13 -1.06
N TYR A 44 -6.27 7.59 -2.18
CA TYR A 44 -4.88 7.54 -2.62
C TYR A 44 -4.79 7.09 -4.08
N LYS A 45 -3.84 7.64 -4.83
CA LYS A 45 -3.60 7.30 -6.25
C LYS A 45 -4.90 7.41 -7.09
N TYR A 46 -5.50 6.28 -7.45
CA TYR A 46 -6.63 6.23 -8.38
C TYR A 46 -7.84 7.02 -7.89
N THR A 47 -8.10 7.02 -6.60
CA THR A 47 -9.20 7.78 -6.03
C THR A 47 -8.92 9.28 -5.95
N ASP A 48 -7.66 9.70 -5.85
CA ASP A 48 -7.29 11.12 -5.88
C ASP A 48 -7.62 11.79 -7.23
N PHE A 49 -7.78 11.01 -8.30
CA PHE A 49 -8.15 11.48 -9.63
C PHE A 49 -9.61 11.17 -9.99
N ALA A 50 -10.44 10.81 -9.02
CA ALA A 50 -11.85 10.53 -9.26
C ALA A 50 -12.54 11.74 -9.91
N PRO A 51 -13.32 11.54 -10.98
CA PRO A 51 -13.94 12.64 -11.72
C PRO A 51 -15.07 13.32 -10.94
N SER A 52 -15.59 12.70 -9.91
CA SER A 52 -16.61 13.27 -9.03
C SER A 52 -16.55 12.66 -7.64
N PRO A 53 -17.15 13.31 -6.62
CA PRO A 53 -17.28 12.75 -5.28
C PRO A 53 -18.00 11.41 -5.25
N GLU A 54 -19.01 11.23 -6.10
CA GLU A 54 -19.77 9.98 -6.21
C GLU A 54 -18.90 8.85 -6.78
N ALA A 55 -18.08 9.14 -7.79
CA ALA A 55 -17.13 8.19 -8.36
C ALA A 55 -16.06 7.81 -7.33
N PHE A 56 -15.57 8.79 -6.55
CA PHE A 56 -14.69 8.53 -5.41
C PHE A 56 -15.31 7.54 -4.43
N GLN A 57 -16.56 7.80 -4.01
CA GLN A 57 -17.24 6.97 -3.02
C GLN A 57 -17.51 5.54 -3.53
N GLN A 58 -17.85 5.40 -4.81
CA GLN A 58 -18.06 4.08 -5.41
C GLN A 58 -16.77 3.27 -5.45
N GLU A 59 -15.66 3.88 -5.86
CA GLU A 59 -14.35 3.22 -5.89
C GLU A 59 -13.85 2.90 -4.48
N ALA A 60 -14.02 3.82 -3.51
CA ALA A 60 -13.69 3.58 -2.11
C ALA A 60 -14.46 2.39 -1.54
N LYS A 61 -15.78 2.36 -1.78
CA LYS A 61 -16.61 1.21 -1.36
C LYS A 61 -16.14 -0.09 -1.97
N LYS A 62 -15.89 -0.11 -3.28
CA LYS A 62 -15.39 -1.29 -3.97
C LYS A 62 -14.09 -1.80 -3.34
N ARG A 63 -13.13 -0.90 -3.06
CA ARG A 63 -11.85 -1.26 -2.45
C ARG A 63 -11.99 -1.79 -1.04
N VAL A 64 -12.91 -1.24 -0.26
CA VAL A 64 -13.23 -1.77 1.08
C VAL A 64 -13.85 -3.17 0.98
N ASP A 65 -14.77 -3.40 0.04
CA ASP A 65 -15.39 -4.70 -0.18
C ASP A 65 -14.38 -5.76 -0.67
N GLU A 66 -13.31 -5.33 -1.36
CA GLU A 66 -12.29 -6.18 -1.98
C GLU A 66 -10.94 -6.20 -1.24
N LEU A 67 -10.87 -5.75 0.02
CA LEU A 67 -9.61 -5.64 0.81
C LEU A 67 -8.78 -6.93 0.79
N TYR A 68 -9.44 -8.08 0.79
CA TYR A 68 -8.81 -9.40 0.79
C TYR A 68 -8.03 -9.71 -0.51
N MET A 69 -8.16 -8.89 -1.55
CA MET A 69 -7.49 -9.09 -2.84
C MET A 69 -6.25 -8.17 -3.05
N TYR A 70 -6.09 -7.15 -2.21
CA TYR A 70 -5.11 -6.08 -2.43
C TYR A 70 -4.06 -5.98 -1.31
N ASP A 71 -3.72 -4.76 -0.94
CA ASP A 71 -2.61 -4.45 -0.04
C ASP A 71 -2.76 -5.08 1.36
N VAL A 72 -3.99 -5.23 1.85
CA VAL A 72 -4.25 -5.92 3.14
C VAL A 72 -3.82 -7.39 3.09
N LEU A 73 -4.07 -8.09 1.99
CA LEU A 73 -3.61 -9.47 1.82
C LEU A 73 -2.08 -9.57 1.83
N ARG A 74 -1.41 -8.62 1.17
CA ARG A 74 0.05 -8.52 1.19
C ARG A 74 0.57 -8.27 2.60
N ALA A 75 0.00 -7.28 3.29
CA ALA A 75 0.38 -6.93 4.65
C ALA A 75 0.20 -8.12 5.61
N ASP A 76 -0.95 -8.77 5.57
CA ASP A 76 -1.24 -9.95 6.38
C ASP A 76 -0.17 -11.04 6.18
N ARG A 77 0.13 -11.39 4.93
CA ARG A 77 1.14 -12.40 4.62
C ARG A 77 2.54 -12.05 5.12
N CYS A 78 2.97 -10.80 4.94
CA CYS A 78 4.29 -10.34 5.35
C CYS A 78 4.45 -10.30 6.88
N ILE A 79 3.38 -9.98 7.59
CA ILE A 79 3.37 -9.87 9.04
C ILE A 79 3.23 -11.26 9.67
N ALA A 80 2.24 -12.03 9.24
CA ALA A 80 1.92 -13.36 9.81
C ALA A 80 3.05 -14.38 9.64
N VAL A 81 3.76 -14.37 8.49
CA VAL A 81 4.89 -15.29 8.26
C VAL A 81 6.04 -15.07 9.25
N ASN A 82 6.13 -13.91 9.87
CA ASN A 82 7.08 -13.58 10.92
C ASN A 82 6.51 -13.77 12.33
N SER A 83 5.38 -14.48 12.47
CA SER A 83 4.72 -14.74 13.76
C SER A 83 4.37 -13.46 14.53
N ILE A 84 3.96 -12.43 13.81
CA ILE A 84 3.50 -11.16 14.35
C ILE A 84 2.03 -10.99 13.99
N GLU A 85 1.24 -10.43 14.88
CA GLU A 85 -0.17 -10.11 14.68
C GLU A 85 -0.32 -8.64 14.22
N ALA A 86 -1.10 -8.41 13.17
CA ALA A 86 -1.46 -7.07 12.72
C ALA A 86 -2.73 -6.57 13.43
N ARG A 87 -2.70 -5.32 13.90
CA ARG A 87 -3.87 -4.56 14.32
C ARG A 87 -4.09 -3.42 13.32
N VAL A 88 -5.29 -3.33 12.79
CA VAL A 88 -5.68 -2.39 11.73
C VAL A 88 -6.80 -1.44 12.20
N PRO A 89 -6.47 -0.38 12.95
CA PRO A 89 -7.48 0.51 13.54
C PRO A 89 -8.44 1.12 12.51
N PHE A 90 -7.94 1.41 11.30
CA PHE A 90 -8.78 1.91 10.20
C PHE A 90 -9.76 0.87 9.66
N GLY A 91 -9.57 -0.41 9.98
CA GLY A 91 -10.45 -1.51 9.62
C GLY A 91 -11.53 -1.83 10.66
N ASP A 92 -11.58 -1.09 11.77
CA ASP A 92 -12.69 -1.22 12.71
C ASP A 92 -14.02 -0.97 12.01
N LEU A 93 -14.98 -1.89 12.19
CA LEU A 93 -16.23 -1.88 11.42
C LEU A 93 -17.08 -0.64 11.67
N ASP A 94 -17.07 -0.11 12.87
CA ASP A 94 -17.85 1.08 13.18
C ASP A 94 -17.15 2.32 12.67
N PHE A 95 -15.81 2.36 12.71
CA PHE A 95 -15.03 3.41 12.08
C PHE A 95 -15.23 3.42 10.55
N VAL A 96 -15.16 2.26 9.90
CA VAL A 96 -15.42 2.14 8.45
C VAL A 96 -16.81 2.66 8.10
N LYS A 97 -17.86 2.22 8.82
CA LYS A 97 -19.22 2.71 8.62
C LYS A 97 -19.34 4.23 8.77
N TYR A 98 -18.71 4.76 9.82
CA TYR A 98 -18.70 6.19 10.07
C TYR A 98 -18.04 6.95 8.91
N VAL A 99 -16.82 6.58 8.51
CA VAL A 99 -16.09 7.26 7.43
C VAL A 99 -16.84 7.12 6.08
N MET A 100 -17.44 5.96 5.81
CA MET A 100 -18.23 5.76 4.60
C MET A 100 -19.55 6.55 4.60
N SER A 101 -20.04 7.01 5.76
CA SER A 101 -21.20 7.89 5.86
C SER A 101 -20.90 9.39 5.66
N ILE A 102 -19.61 9.79 5.69
CA ILE A 102 -19.20 11.17 5.46
C ILE A 102 -19.46 11.55 4.00
N ASP A 103 -19.96 12.77 3.79
CA ASP A 103 -20.14 13.31 2.43
C ASP A 103 -18.83 13.17 1.63
N PRO A 104 -18.84 12.46 0.50
CA PRO A 104 -17.64 12.23 -0.28
C PRO A 104 -16.98 13.51 -0.79
N LYS A 105 -17.70 14.61 -0.90
CA LYS A 105 -17.13 15.93 -1.23
C LYS A 105 -16.03 16.37 -0.27
N LEU A 106 -16.09 15.94 0.99
CA LEU A 106 -15.08 16.25 2.01
C LEU A 106 -13.85 15.35 1.92
N LYS A 107 -13.96 14.24 1.19
CA LYS A 107 -12.87 13.25 1.05
C LYS A 107 -12.06 13.39 -0.22
N VAL A 108 -12.62 14.02 -1.26
CA VAL A 108 -11.89 14.23 -2.53
C VAL A 108 -10.68 15.15 -2.32
N ASN A 109 -9.64 14.90 -3.10
CA ASN A 109 -8.36 15.61 -2.97
C ASN A 109 -8.41 17.03 -3.58
N SER A 110 -9.23 17.90 -2.99
CA SER A 110 -9.40 19.29 -3.44
C SER A 110 -8.21 20.20 -3.10
N TYR A 111 -7.38 19.79 -2.14
CA TYR A 111 -6.27 20.61 -1.62
C TYR A 111 -4.90 20.14 -2.12
N HIS A 112 -4.87 19.24 -3.10
CA HIS A 112 -3.62 18.62 -3.60
C HIS A 112 -2.80 17.95 -2.47
N MET A 113 -3.47 17.57 -1.39
CA MET A 113 -2.91 16.88 -0.23
C MET A 113 -3.73 15.63 0.04
N GLY A 114 -3.16 14.47 -0.24
CA GLY A 114 -3.83 13.17 0.00
C GLY A 114 -4.26 13.01 1.45
N LYS A 115 -5.47 12.48 1.66
CA LYS A 115 -6.07 12.26 2.99
C LYS A 115 -6.26 13.54 3.81
N TYR A 116 -6.56 14.66 3.15
CA TYR A 116 -6.68 15.96 3.83
C TYR A 116 -7.64 15.91 5.02
N LEU A 117 -8.83 15.33 4.85
CA LEU A 117 -9.83 15.22 5.93
C LEU A 117 -9.26 14.52 7.18
N LEU A 118 -8.52 13.43 6.99
CA LEU A 118 -7.90 12.71 8.12
C LEU A 118 -6.85 13.57 8.82
N ARG A 119 -6.03 14.28 8.05
CA ARG A 119 -4.99 15.17 8.59
C ARG A 119 -5.60 16.34 9.36
N GLU A 120 -6.62 16.97 8.80
CA GLU A 120 -7.34 18.08 9.41
C GLU A 120 -7.98 17.67 10.75
N ALA A 121 -8.52 16.45 10.82
CA ALA A 121 -9.10 15.91 12.05
C ALA A 121 -8.09 15.84 13.22
N PHE A 122 -6.80 15.70 12.94
CA PHE A 122 -5.73 15.65 13.96
C PHE A 122 -4.95 16.98 14.11
N ALA A 123 -5.18 17.95 13.22
CA ALA A 123 -4.42 19.20 13.22
C ALA A 123 -4.69 20.05 14.46
N ALA A 124 -5.95 20.12 14.90
CA ALA A 124 -6.37 20.95 16.04
C ALA A 124 -5.75 20.48 17.36
N ASP A 125 -5.62 19.19 17.54
CA ASP A 125 -5.15 18.59 18.80
C ASP A 125 -3.61 18.58 18.94
N ARG A 126 -2.88 18.92 17.88
CA ARG A 126 -1.40 18.95 17.84
C ARG A 126 -0.74 17.68 18.36
N ILE A 127 -1.38 16.53 18.12
CA ILE A 127 -0.90 15.21 18.56
C ILE A 127 0.31 14.78 17.74
N LEU A 128 0.36 15.17 16.46
CA LEU A 128 1.44 14.84 15.54
C LEU A 128 2.30 16.08 15.25
N PRO A 129 3.63 15.92 15.11
CA PRO A 129 4.49 16.97 14.57
C PRO A 129 4.00 17.41 13.18
N GLU A 130 4.12 18.71 12.89
CA GLU A 130 3.61 19.27 11.62
C GLU A 130 4.29 18.67 10.38
N ASP A 131 5.58 18.39 10.45
CA ASP A 131 6.35 17.75 9.38
C ASP A 131 5.91 16.32 9.09
N ILE A 132 5.32 15.63 10.06
CA ILE A 132 4.68 14.32 9.89
C ILE A 132 3.25 14.48 9.40
N LEU A 133 2.47 15.35 10.04
CA LEU A 133 1.06 15.57 9.72
C LEU A 133 0.86 15.99 8.27
N TRP A 134 1.68 16.93 7.78
CA TRP A 134 1.56 17.52 6.44
C TRP A 134 2.56 16.97 5.42
N ARG A 135 3.26 15.87 5.75
CA ARG A 135 4.17 15.22 4.81
C ARG A 135 3.44 14.74 3.56
N GLN A 136 4.06 14.90 2.40
CA GLN A 136 3.55 14.32 1.17
C GLN A 136 3.44 12.79 1.30
N LYS A 137 2.32 12.26 0.81
CA LYS A 137 2.07 10.81 0.82
C LYS A 137 3.06 10.11 -0.11
N ALA A 138 3.75 9.13 0.41
CA ALA A 138 4.55 8.19 -0.36
C ALA A 138 4.09 6.76 -0.05
N ALA A 139 4.15 5.89 -1.04
CA ALA A 139 3.99 4.45 -0.80
C ALA A 139 5.19 3.92 -0.02
N PHE A 140 5.01 2.85 0.74
CA PHE A 140 6.10 2.24 1.50
C PHE A 140 7.30 1.89 0.60
N SER A 141 7.03 1.30 -0.57
CA SER A 141 8.06 0.96 -1.56
C SER A 141 8.85 2.16 -2.08
N ASP A 142 8.23 3.35 -2.10
CA ASP A 142 8.88 4.57 -2.57
C ASP A 142 9.63 5.27 -1.41
N ALA A 143 9.16 5.08 -0.17
CA ALA A 143 9.76 5.68 1.02
C ALA A 143 11.05 4.99 1.47
N VAL A 144 11.22 3.69 1.18
CA VAL A 144 12.47 2.95 1.48
C VAL A 144 13.56 3.14 0.42
N GLY A 145 13.32 3.96 -0.58
CA GLY A 145 14.30 4.47 -1.53
C GLY A 145 14.08 4.01 -2.97
N HIS A 146 14.30 4.94 -3.89
CA HIS A 146 14.36 4.65 -5.33
C HIS A 146 15.51 3.70 -5.70
N SER A 147 16.58 3.68 -4.90
CA SER A 147 17.73 2.80 -5.08
C SER A 147 17.34 1.32 -5.17
N MET A 148 16.43 0.85 -4.31
CA MET A 148 15.99 -0.55 -4.38
C MET A 148 15.34 -0.93 -5.72
N VAL A 149 14.67 -0.01 -6.39
CA VAL A 149 14.06 -0.26 -7.72
C VAL A 149 15.13 -0.40 -8.77
N ASP A 150 16.11 0.47 -8.75
CA ASP A 150 17.18 0.50 -9.73
C ASP A 150 18.11 -0.69 -9.52
N ASP A 151 18.47 -0.99 -8.27
CA ASP A 151 19.23 -2.19 -7.90
C ASP A 151 18.53 -3.49 -8.35
N LEU A 152 17.19 -3.57 -8.18
CA LEU A 152 16.42 -4.73 -8.63
C LEU A 152 16.33 -4.85 -10.14
N LYS A 153 16.27 -3.74 -10.87
CA LYS A 153 16.34 -3.73 -12.33
C LYS A 153 17.69 -4.22 -12.81
N GLU A 154 18.76 -3.65 -12.29
CA GLU A 154 20.13 -4.03 -12.63
C GLU A 154 20.39 -5.52 -12.32
N TYR A 155 19.91 -5.99 -11.17
CA TYR A 155 19.98 -7.41 -10.81
C TYR A 155 19.17 -8.28 -11.79
N ALA A 156 17.95 -7.88 -12.13
CA ALA A 156 17.11 -8.64 -13.06
C ALA A 156 17.75 -8.70 -14.46
N GLU A 157 18.32 -7.61 -14.94
CA GLU A 157 19.07 -7.57 -16.21
C GLU A 157 20.30 -8.48 -16.19
N SER A 158 20.94 -8.62 -15.04
CA SER A 158 22.13 -9.49 -14.90
C SER A 158 21.82 -10.97 -14.88
N LEU A 159 20.54 -11.36 -14.60
CA LEU A 159 20.15 -12.77 -14.43
C LEU A 159 20.02 -13.54 -15.76
N TYR A 160 19.73 -12.85 -16.84
CA TYR A 160 19.41 -13.48 -18.12
C TYR A 160 20.08 -12.74 -19.29
N THR A 161 20.56 -13.49 -20.28
CA THR A 161 20.87 -12.92 -21.60
C THR A 161 19.56 -12.55 -22.32
N ASP A 162 19.63 -11.80 -23.42
CA ASP A 162 18.46 -11.41 -24.18
C ASP A 162 17.76 -12.63 -24.78
N GLU A 163 18.55 -13.62 -25.23
CA GLU A 163 18.04 -14.88 -25.79
C GLU A 163 17.31 -15.71 -24.73
N GLU A 164 17.90 -15.87 -23.54
CA GLU A 164 17.29 -16.59 -22.43
C GLU A 164 16.01 -15.90 -21.94
N TYR A 165 15.99 -14.58 -21.95
CA TYR A 165 14.80 -13.80 -21.58
C TYR A 165 13.66 -14.04 -22.58
N GLU A 166 13.94 -13.97 -23.90
CA GLU A 166 12.94 -14.22 -24.93
C GLU A 166 12.41 -15.66 -24.92
N GLU A 167 13.24 -16.65 -24.60
CA GLU A 167 12.79 -18.04 -24.44
C GLU A 167 11.86 -18.19 -23.21
N LYS A 168 12.25 -17.62 -22.09
CA LYS A 168 11.43 -17.65 -20.86
C LYS A 168 10.11 -16.92 -21.06
N ARG A 169 10.14 -15.76 -21.71
CA ARG A 169 8.96 -14.96 -22.01
C ARG A 169 7.89 -15.75 -22.78
N LYS A 170 8.28 -16.60 -23.71
CA LYS A 170 7.36 -17.45 -24.49
C LYS A 170 6.59 -18.45 -23.61
N GLN A 171 7.09 -18.77 -22.42
CA GLN A 171 6.45 -19.72 -21.51
C GLN A 171 5.27 -19.10 -20.74
N TYR A 172 5.12 -17.79 -20.75
CA TYR A 172 4.08 -17.07 -20.01
C TYR A 172 3.05 -16.47 -20.97
N SER A 173 1.80 -16.94 -20.88
CA SER A 173 0.68 -16.47 -21.70
C SER A 173 -0.05 -15.27 -21.10
N PHE A 174 0.23 -14.92 -19.85
CA PHE A 174 -0.44 -13.87 -19.11
C PHE A 174 0.57 -12.99 -18.36
N ALA A 175 0.31 -11.67 -18.37
CA ALA A 175 1.17 -10.67 -17.72
C ALA A 175 2.65 -10.79 -18.14
N THR A 176 2.88 -11.10 -19.41
CA THR A 176 4.23 -11.25 -19.99
C THR A 176 4.98 -9.92 -19.89
N PRO A 177 6.15 -9.87 -19.23
CA PRO A 177 6.93 -8.61 -19.14
C PRO A 177 7.40 -8.17 -20.52
N PHE A 178 7.48 -6.87 -20.75
CA PHE A 178 7.99 -6.29 -22.00
C PHE A 178 9.51 -6.14 -21.99
N THR A 179 10.10 -6.01 -20.81
CA THR A 179 11.54 -5.88 -20.57
C THR A 179 11.97 -6.82 -19.45
N LYS A 180 13.26 -7.11 -19.42
CA LYS A 180 13.88 -7.83 -18.30
C LYS A 180 13.64 -7.17 -16.96
#